data_242de444ad5db6971dfea9b868566565
#
_entry.id   242de444ad5db6971dfea9b868566565
#
_cell.length_a   1.000
_cell.length_b   1.000
_cell.length_c   1.000
_cell.angle_alpha   90.00
_cell.angle_beta   90.00
_cell.angle_gamma   90.00
#
_symmetry.space_group_name_H-M   'P 1'
#
loop_
_entity.id
_entity.type
_entity.pdbx_description
1 polymer ?
#
loop_
_entity_poly.entity_id
_entity_poly.type
_entity_poly.pdbx_seq_one_letter_code
_entity_poly.pdbx_strand_id
1 'polypeptide(L)'
;MTPLPDTAAADPTALDSVPPPEPLLTPAKLELAVAGPALTDDHVHAAVTLACEQGIRAVIVRPSDVDQAARAMFGSTLLGSFVGFPHGSSTTAIKVYEARDAIRRGAREIHAVLNIGKLNSRQFQYVEMELIQLAQVCHEHSVHLRVIFGTTLLNEEGKLVASKIAKRSEVDSVLPALGPVPVDDEALMLKKCVPLVQLAFYRDSLDGVLAALEQGCTSVSVPQPAAILEAWKQRNTPPAPPS
;
A
#
# COMPACT_ATOMS: atom_id res chain seq x y z
N MET A 1 -4.39 2.75 70.19
CA MET A 1 -5.08 3.65 69.24
C MET A 1 -4.03 4.14 68.27
N THR A 2 -3.93 3.54 67.10
CA THR A 2 -3.03 3.92 66.03
C THR A 2 -3.79 4.81 65.05
N PRO A 3 -3.31 5.96 64.63
CA PRO A 3 -4.02 6.83 63.71
C PRO A 3 -3.97 6.24 62.30
N LEU A 4 -5.10 6.33 61.59
CA LEU A 4 -5.26 5.99 60.18
C LEU A 4 -4.43 6.96 59.29
N PRO A 5 -3.88 6.49 58.15
CA PRO A 5 -3.19 7.37 57.24
C PRO A 5 -4.17 8.26 56.47
N ASP A 6 -3.78 9.49 56.31
CA ASP A 6 -4.46 10.56 55.61
C ASP A 6 -4.63 10.21 54.12
N THR A 7 -5.86 10.20 53.64
CA THR A 7 -6.16 10.01 52.21
C THR A 7 -5.84 11.32 51.49
N ALA A 8 -4.74 11.34 50.79
CA ALA A 8 -4.41 12.44 49.87
C ALA A 8 -5.54 12.56 48.80
N ALA A 9 -6.17 13.70 48.76
CA ALA A 9 -7.16 14.06 47.76
C ALA A 9 -6.52 14.04 46.37
N ALA A 10 -7.09 13.27 45.48
CA ALA A 10 -6.70 13.27 44.05
C ALA A 10 -7.00 14.65 43.46
N ASP A 11 -5.99 15.20 42.78
CA ASP A 11 -6.07 16.48 42.05
C ASP A 11 -7.09 16.36 40.91
N PRO A 12 -8.21 17.11 40.91
CA PRO A 12 -9.23 17.02 39.85
C PRO A 12 -8.84 17.70 38.54
N THR A 13 -7.58 18.18 38.38
CA THR A 13 -7.13 18.86 37.16
C THR A 13 -6.34 18.02 36.18
N ALA A 14 -6.17 16.72 36.43
CA ALA A 14 -5.67 15.78 35.43
C ALA A 14 -6.80 15.39 34.46
N LEU A 15 -7.28 16.38 33.68
CA LEU A 15 -7.99 16.04 32.43
C LEU A 15 -7.02 15.34 31.53
N ASP A 16 -7.22 14.01 31.37
CA ASP A 16 -6.56 13.22 30.33
C ASP A 16 -6.72 13.96 29.01
N SER A 17 -5.64 14.62 28.58
CA SER A 17 -5.61 15.28 27.29
C SER A 17 -5.69 14.17 26.23
N VAL A 18 -6.89 13.95 25.69
CA VAL A 18 -7.07 13.12 24.50
C VAL A 18 -6.09 13.66 23.44
N PRO A 19 -5.15 12.82 22.96
CA PRO A 19 -4.22 13.30 21.96
C PRO A 19 -5.01 13.82 20.75
N PRO A 20 -4.55 14.90 20.10
CA PRO A 20 -5.23 15.41 18.92
C PRO A 20 -5.38 14.30 17.90
N PRO A 21 -6.51 14.23 17.17
CA PRO A 21 -6.72 13.21 16.16
C PRO A 21 -5.56 13.22 15.16
N GLU A 22 -5.07 12.02 14.80
CA GLU A 22 -4.02 11.91 13.79
C GLU A 22 -4.43 12.64 12.51
N PRO A 23 -3.51 13.39 11.88
CA PRO A 23 -3.81 14.05 10.63
C PRO A 23 -4.22 13.03 9.58
N LEU A 24 -5.23 13.35 8.76
CA LEU A 24 -5.76 12.47 7.73
C LEU A 24 -4.66 11.96 6.80
N LEU A 25 -3.75 12.84 6.37
CA LEU A 25 -2.59 12.51 5.56
C LEU A 25 -1.29 12.60 6.39
N THR A 26 -0.54 11.50 6.38
CA THR A 26 0.85 11.42 6.85
C THR A 26 1.70 10.77 5.77
N PRO A 27 3.02 11.00 5.74
CA PRO A 27 3.92 10.31 4.80
C PRO A 27 3.79 8.78 4.88
N ALA A 28 3.52 8.24 6.08
CA ALA A 28 3.32 6.81 6.33
C ALA A 28 2.06 6.21 5.66
N LYS A 29 1.22 7.02 5.02
CA LYS A 29 0.07 6.57 4.21
C LYS A 29 0.34 6.63 2.70
N LEU A 30 1.50 7.14 2.29
CA LEU A 30 1.88 7.24 0.88
C LEU A 30 2.83 6.12 0.47
N GLU A 31 2.75 5.73 -0.79
CA GLU A 31 3.63 4.74 -1.43
C GLU A 31 4.14 5.27 -2.77
N LEU A 32 5.38 4.92 -3.11
CA LEU A 32 6.00 5.29 -4.37
C LEU A 32 6.28 4.03 -5.20
N ALA A 33 5.67 3.93 -6.38
CA ALA A 33 5.91 2.85 -7.34
C ALA A 33 6.94 3.26 -8.39
N VAL A 34 8.06 2.55 -8.44
CA VAL A 34 9.19 2.76 -9.35
C VAL A 34 9.18 1.65 -10.40
N ALA A 35 8.25 1.74 -11.37
CA ALA A 35 7.91 0.66 -12.29
C ALA A 35 8.25 0.96 -13.76
N GLY A 36 8.70 2.17 -14.10
CA GLY A 36 8.96 2.57 -15.48
C GLY A 36 10.04 1.74 -16.16
N PRO A 37 9.82 1.24 -17.39
CA PRO A 37 10.78 0.35 -18.06
C PRO A 37 12.10 1.03 -18.43
N ALA A 38 12.11 2.35 -18.58
CA ALA A 38 13.29 3.14 -18.97
C ALA A 38 14.02 3.79 -17.78
N LEU A 39 13.65 3.46 -16.54
CA LEU A 39 14.34 3.99 -15.36
C LEU A 39 15.74 3.42 -15.24
N THR A 40 16.70 4.30 -14.99
CA THR A 40 18.11 3.95 -14.74
C THR A 40 18.32 3.68 -13.25
N ASP A 41 19.49 3.15 -12.91
CA ASP A 41 19.92 2.94 -11.53
C ASP A 41 19.90 4.24 -10.72
N ASP A 42 20.30 5.37 -11.31
CA ASP A 42 20.25 6.68 -10.65
C ASP A 42 18.81 7.12 -10.34
N HIS A 43 17.87 6.86 -11.24
CA HIS A 43 16.45 7.13 -10.99
C HIS A 43 15.92 6.30 -9.83
N VAL A 44 16.28 5.02 -9.77
CA VAL A 44 15.86 4.13 -8.66
C VAL A 44 16.49 4.61 -7.35
N HIS A 45 17.78 4.92 -7.35
CA HIS A 45 18.47 5.42 -6.17
C HIS A 45 17.84 6.72 -5.65
N ALA A 46 17.61 7.69 -6.54
CA ALA A 46 16.97 8.95 -6.18
C ALA A 46 15.55 8.76 -5.60
N ALA A 47 14.76 7.86 -6.20
CA ALA A 47 13.41 7.56 -5.73
C ALA A 47 13.40 6.91 -4.33
N VAL A 48 14.32 5.97 -4.07
CA VAL A 48 14.48 5.32 -2.77
C VAL A 48 14.93 6.33 -1.71
N THR A 49 15.94 7.15 -2.02
CA THR A 49 16.43 8.20 -1.11
C THR A 49 15.32 9.17 -0.75
N LEU A 50 14.60 9.68 -1.76
CA LEU A 50 13.46 10.58 -1.55
C LEU A 50 12.39 9.94 -0.63
N ALA A 51 12.03 8.68 -0.89
CA ALA A 51 11.03 7.99 -0.07
C ALA A 51 11.47 7.87 1.40
N CYS A 52 12.73 7.51 1.64
CA CYS A 52 13.30 7.41 2.98
C CYS A 52 13.38 8.77 3.69
N GLU A 53 13.86 9.83 3.02
CA GLU A 53 13.94 11.18 3.58
C GLU A 53 12.57 11.76 3.95
N GLN A 54 11.55 11.46 3.16
CA GLN A 54 10.18 11.92 3.40
C GLN A 54 9.40 11.04 4.37
N GLY A 55 9.94 9.88 4.78
CA GLY A 55 9.22 8.92 5.63
C GLY A 55 8.01 8.28 4.93
N ILE A 56 8.07 8.12 3.61
CA ILE A 56 7.03 7.43 2.82
C ILE A 56 6.90 5.99 3.31
N ARG A 57 5.68 5.46 3.38
CA ARG A 57 5.40 4.12 3.90
C ARG A 57 6.21 3.04 3.18
N ALA A 58 6.20 3.06 1.85
CA ALA A 58 6.87 2.06 1.05
C ALA A 58 7.33 2.60 -0.30
N VAL A 59 8.46 2.10 -0.78
CA VAL A 59 8.92 2.25 -2.17
C VAL A 59 8.94 0.89 -2.84
N ILE A 60 8.23 0.77 -3.97
CA ILE A 60 8.05 -0.49 -4.68
C ILE A 60 8.85 -0.44 -5.97
N VAL A 61 9.82 -1.34 -6.11
CA VAL A 61 10.76 -1.34 -7.24
C VAL A 61 10.58 -2.57 -8.13
N ARG A 62 11.19 -2.54 -9.31
CA ARG A 62 11.25 -3.71 -10.21
C ARG A 62 12.09 -4.83 -9.56
N PRO A 63 11.85 -6.10 -9.88
CA PRO A 63 12.62 -7.23 -9.32
C PRO A 63 14.14 -7.08 -9.53
N SER A 64 14.57 -6.53 -10.66
CA SER A 64 16.00 -6.29 -10.96
C SER A 64 16.67 -5.31 -10.00
N ASP A 65 15.90 -4.39 -9.41
CA ASP A 65 16.44 -3.24 -8.67
C ASP A 65 16.45 -3.47 -7.14
N VAL A 66 15.94 -4.61 -6.67
CA VAL A 66 15.78 -4.89 -5.23
C VAL A 66 17.11 -4.79 -4.47
N ASP A 67 18.21 -5.35 -5.00
CA ASP A 67 19.51 -5.31 -4.30
C ASP A 67 20.06 -3.89 -4.19
N GLN A 68 19.90 -3.09 -5.24
CA GLN A 68 20.33 -1.70 -5.24
C GLN A 68 19.48 -0.88 -4.28
N ALA A 69 18.16 -1.04 -4.36
CA ALA A 69 17.23 -0.37 -3.46
C ALA A 69 17.50 -0.74 -2.00
N ALA A 70 17.67 -2.03 -1.69
CA ALA A 70 17.96 -2.50 -0.34
C ALA A 70 19.21 -1.86 0.28
N ARG A 71 20.26 -1.62 -0.53
CA ARG A 71 21.48 -0.93 -0.06
C ARG A 71 21.27 0.56 0.22
N ALA A 72 20.29 1.17 -0.43
CA ALA A 72 19.98 2.60 -0.27
C ALA A 72 18.90 2.87 0.79
N MET A 73 18.22 1.84 1.30
CA MET A 73 17.16 1.99 2.30
C MET A 73 17.69 2.47 3.65
N PHE A 74 16.95 3.39 4.27
CA PHE A 74 17.15 3.81 5.66
C PHE A 74 15.82 4.28 6.29
N GLY A 75 15.81 4.48 7.61
CA GLY A 75 14.60 4.91 8.33
C GLY A 75 13.54 3.81 8.42
N SER A 76 12.26 4.22 8.34
CA SER A 76 11.10 3.33 8.52
C SER A 76 10.41 2.94 7.22
N THR A 77 10.86 3.45 6.08
CA THR A 77 10.29 3.13 4.76
C THR A 77 10.47 1.66 4.42
N LEU A 78 9.44 1.01 3.93
CA LEU A 78 9.49 -0.39 3.51
C LEU A 78 9.96 -0.50 2.06
N LEU A 79 10.80 -1.49 1.78
CA LEU A 79 11.13 -1.89 0.42
C LEU A 79 10.11 -2.92 -0.06
N GLY A 80 9.48 -2.65 -1.21
CA GLY A 80 8.64 -3.61 -1.89
C GLY A 80 9.15 -3.98 -3.27
N SER A 81 8.64 -5.06 -3.83
CA SER A 81 8.93 -5.50 -5.19
C SER A 81 7.68 -5.95 -5.92
N PHE A 82 7.66 -5.71 -7.25
CA PHE A 82 6.64 -6.28 -8.12
C PHE A 82 6.88 -7.77 -8.36
N VAL A 83 5.78 -8.50 -8.60
CA VAL A 83 5.78 -9.92 -9.01
C VAL A 83 4.80 -10.12 -10.16
N GLY A 84 5.27 -10.74 -11.24
CA GLY A 84 4.48 -10.95 -12.45
C GLY A 84 4.09 -9.68 -13.20
N PHE A 85 4.72 -8.56 -12.90
CA PHE A 85 4.41 -7.26 -13.51
C PHE A 85 4.95 -7.15 -14.95
N PRO A 86 4.20 -6.47 -15.88
CA PRO A 86 2.94 -5.78 -15.66
C PRO A 86 1.69 -6.64 -15.90
N HIS A 87 1.78 -7.80 -16.54
CA HIS A 87 0.62 -8.50 -17.10
C HIS A 87 0.02 -9.60 -16.21
N GLY A 88 0.71 -10.02 -15.17
CA GLY A 88 0.25 -11.11 -14.30
C GLY A 88 0.19 -12.49 -14.96
N SER A 89 0.68 -12.63 -16.19
CA SER A 89 0.50 -13.84 -17.02
C SER A 89 1.61 -14.90 -16.85
N SER A 90 2.59 -14.67 -15.99
CA SER A 90 3.57 -15.70 -15.62
C SER A 90 2.90 -16.88 -14.93
N THR A 91 3.52 -18.06 -14.99
CA THR A 91 3.03 -19.22 -14.25
C THR A 91 3.16 -19.00 -12.74
N THR A 92 2.32 -19.68 -11.97
CA THR A 92 2.36 -19.62 -10.49
C THR A 92 3.75 -19.90 -9.94
N ALA A 93 4.44 -20.92 -10.46
CA ALA A 93 5.81 -21.28 -10.03
C ALA A 93 6.80 -20.12 -10.22
N ILE A 94 6.72 -19.39 -11.34
CA ILE A 94 7.59 -18.23 -11.60
C ILE A 94 7.27 -17.08 -10.65
N LYS A 95 5.99 -16.76 -10.42
CA LYS A 95 5.60 -15.72 -9.49
C LYS A 95 6.05 -16.04 -8.05
N VAL A 96 5.89 -17.29 -7.61
CA VAL A 96 6.35 -17.75 -6.30
C VAL A 96 7.87 -17.65 -6.18
N TYR A 97 8.61 -18.04 -7.23
CA TYR A 97 10.06 -17.90 -7.26
C TYR A 97 10.48 -16.42 -7.18
N GLU A 98 9.85 -15.54 -7.96
CA GLU A 98 10.11 -14.10 -8.00
C GLU A 98 9.84 -13.46 -6.63
N ALA A 99 8.74 -13.84 -5.96
CA ALA A 99 8.43 -13.38 -4.60
C ALA A 99 9.50 -13.81 -3.58
N ARG A 100 9.87 -15.11 -3.57
CA ARG A 100 10.92 -15.62 -2.69
C ARG A 100 12.26 -14.94 -2.91
N ASP A 101 12.63 -14.72 -4.16
CA ASP A 101 13.89 -14.05 -4.50
C ASP A 101 13.90 -12.59 -4.04
N ALA A 102 12.81 -11.84 -4.27
CA ALA A 102 12.68 -10.47 -3.79
C ALA A 102 12.75 -10.39 -2.25
N ILE A 103 12.04 -11.27 -1.56
CA ILE A 103 12.04 -11.34 -0.08
C ILE A 103 13.46 -11.64 0.44
N ARG A 104 14.15 -12.63 -0.13
CA ARG A 104 15.53 -12.98 0.23
C ARG A 104 16.48 -11.79 0.06
N ARG A 105 16.26 -10.94 -0.94
CA ARG A 105 17.05 -9.74 -1.22
C ARG A 105 16.63 -8.51 -0.43
N GLY A 106 15.62 -8.60 0.43
CA GLY A 106 15.27 -7.56 1.40
C GLY A 106 13.88 -6.93 1.23
N ALA A 107 13.07 -7.37 0.27
CA ALA A 107 11.69 -6.89 0.15
C ALA A 107 10.87 -7.27 1.40
N ARG A 108 10.04 -6.33 1.86
CA ARG A 108 9.10 -6.48 2.99
C ARG A 108 7.66 -6.31 2.56
N GLU A 109 7.45 -6.03 1.28
CA GLU A 109 6.14 -5.97 0.64
C GLU A 109 6.23 -6.52 -0.78
N ILE A 110 5.26 -7.34 -1.18
CA ILE A 110 5.16 -7.91 -2.52
C ILE A 110 3.89 -7.39 -3.19
N HIS A 111 4.05 -6.79 -4.37
CA HIS A 111 2.95 -6.35 -5.21
C HIS A 111 2.80 -7.31 -6.39
N ALA A 112 1.95 -8.32 -6.24
CA ALA A 112 1.72 -9.34 -7.26
C ALA A 112 0.58 -8.94 -8.21
N VAL A 113 0.80 -9.08 -9.51
CA VAL A 113 -0.25 -8.82 -10.51
C VAL A 113 -1.14 -10.04 -10.67
N LEU A 114 -2.45 -9.85 -10.57
CA LEU A 114 -3.46 -10.89 -10.77
C LEU A 114 -3.37 -11.50 -12.17
N ASN A 115 -3.57 -12.79 -12.29
CA ASN A 115 -3.69 -13.43 -13.60
C ASN A 115 -5.10 -13.21 -14.19
N ILE A 116 -5.28 -12.04 -14.82
CA ILE A 116 -6.57 -11.60 -15.38
C ILE A 116 -7.06 -12.56 -16.45
N GLY A 117 -6.15 -13.08 -17.30
CA GLY A 117 -6.51 -14.03 -18.35
C GLY A 117 -7.12 -15.31 -17.79
N LYS A 118 -6.56 -15.85 -16.71
CA LYS A 118 -7.11 -17.03 -16.03
C LYS A 118 -8.44 -16.72 -15.35
N LEU A 119 -8.56 -15.55 -14.71
CA LEU A 119 -9.80 -15.11 -14.09
C LEU A 119 -10.93 -14.95 -15.12
N ASN A 120 -10.69 -14.26 -16.24
CA ASN A 120 -11.65 -14.06 -17.32
C ASN A 120 -12.01 -15.39 -18.02
N SER A 121 -11.10 -16.37 -18.02
CA SER A 121 -11.36 -17.74 -18.49
C SER A 121 -12.09 -18.61 -17.47
N ARG A 122 -12.58 -18.02 -16.35
CA ARG A 122 -13.27 -18.70 -15.24
C ARG A 122 -12.43 -19.81 -14.57
N GLN A 123 -11.10 -19.76 -14.70
CA GLN A 123 -10.20 -20.69 -14.04
C GLN A 123 -9.95 -20.21 -12.58
N PHE A 124 -11.01 -20.11 -11.82
CA PHE A 124 -10.97 -19.50 -10.47
C PHE A 124 -10.08 -20.27 -9.50
N GLN A 125 -10.11 -21.61 -9.57
CA GLN A 125 -9.22 -22.44 -8.74
C GLN A 125 -7.75 -22.21 -9.03
N TYR A 126 -7.38 -21.99 -10.30
CA TYR A 126 -6.00 -21.64 -10.67
C TYR A 126 -5.58 -20.33 -10.00
N VAL A 127 -6.42 -19.29 -10.10
CA VAL A 127 -6.15 -17.97 -9.51
C VAL A 127 -6.07 -18.06 -7.98
N GLU A 128 -7.00 -18.80 -7.37
CA GLU A 128 -7.02 -19.00 -5.91
C GLU A 128 -5.76 -19.72 -5.41
N MET A 129 -5.36 -20.80 -6.06
CA MET A 129 -4.14 -21.52 -5.70
C MET A 129 -2.87 -20.69 -5.91
N GLU A 130 -2.84 -19.84 -6.93
CA GLU A 130 -1.74 -18.89 -7.13
C GLU A 130 -1.64 -17.90 -5.96
N LEU A 131 -2.76 -17.28 -5.56
CA LEU A 131 -2.76 -16.32 -4.46
C LEU A 131 -2.46 -16.99 -3.11
N ILE A 132 -2.97 -18.19 -2.85
CA ILE A 132 -2.64 -18.96 -1.63
C ILE A 132 -1.13 -19.20 -1.53
N GLN A 133 -0.48 -19.66 -2.62
CA GLN A 133 0.95 -19.92 -2.60
C GLN A 133 1.77 -18.64 -2.41
N LEU A 134 1.34 -17.52 -3.01
CA LEU A 134 1.99 -16.22 -2.80
C LEU A 134 1.81 -15.74 -1.35
N ALA A 135 0.60 -15.85 -0.79
CA ALA A 135 0.33 -15.47 0.60
C ALA A 135 1.17 -16.30 1.58
N GLN A 136 1.24 -17.62 1.38
CA GLN A 136 2.07 -18.51 2.19
C GLN A 136 3.55 -18.04 2.21
N VAL A 137 4.13 -17.81 1.03
CA VAL A 137 5.52 -17.34 0.92
C VAL A 137 5.74 -16.00 1.61
N CYS A 138 4.81 -15.06 1.47
CA CYS A 138 4.91 -13.76 2.11
C CYS A 138 4.78 -13.89 3.63
N HIS A 139 3.78 -14.59 4.13
CA HIS A 139 3.47 -14.70 5.55
C HIS A 139 4.53 -15.52 6.31
N GLU A 140 5.12 -16.55 5.71
CA GLU A 140 6.27 -17.30 6.27
C GLU A 140 7.44 -16.36 6.65
N HIS A 141 7.54 -15.20 5.99
CA HIS A 141 8.61 -14.23 6.21
C HIS A 141 8.12 -12.90 6.82
N SER A 142 6.85 -12.84 7.27
CA SER A 142 6.21 -11.61 7.77
C SER A 142 6.27 -10.46 6.75
N VAL A 143 6.05 -10.78 5.48
CA VAL A 143 6.02 -9.86 4.35
C VAL A 143 4.57 -9.63 3.92
N HIS A 144 4.21 -8.36 3.66
CA HIS A 144 2.88 -7.97 3.23
C HIS A 144 2.64 -8.33 1.76
N LEU A 145 1.54 -9.03 1.47
CA LEU A 145 1.11 -9.32 0.10
C LEU A 145 0.02 -8.36 -0.35
N ARG A 146 0.31 -7.58 -1.38
CA ARG A 146 -0.69 -6.80 -2.12
C ARG A 146 -0.92 -7.39 -3.50
N VAL A 147 -2.18 -7.46 -3.94
CA VAL A 147 -2.51 -7.91 -5.29
C VAL A 147 -3.04 -6.75 -6.13
N ILE A 148 -2.43 -6.55 -7.29
CA ILE A 148 -2.86 -5.58 -8.31
C ILE A 148 -3.88 -6.25 -9.22
N PHE A 149 -5.12 -5.77 -9.21
CA PHE A 149 -6.24 -6.43 -9.89
C PHE A 149 -6.34 -6.13 -11.39
N GLY A 150 -5.94 -4.91 -11.82
CA GLY A 150 -6.18 -4.46 -13.19
C GLY A 150 -7.67 -4.33 -13.50
N THR A 151 -8.40 -3.64 -12.64
CA THR A 151 -9.89 -3.57 -12.64
C THR A 151 -10.50 -3.06 -13.94
N THR A 152 -9.78 -2.24 -14.71
CA THR A 152 -10.21 -1.77 -16.03
C THR A 152 -10.35 -2.90 -17.07
N LEU A 153 -9.75 -4.06 -16.81
CA LEU A 153 -9.80 -5.26 -17.66
C LEU A 153 -10.79 -6.32 -17.13
N LEU A 154 -11.50 -6.01 -16.05
CA LEU A 154 -12.47 -6.88 -15.39
C LEU A 154 -13.88 -6.27 -15.46
N ASN A 155 -14.89 -7.11 -15.70
CA ASN A 155 -16.27 -6.71 -15.49
C ASN A 155 -16.63 -6.72 -13.98
N GLU A 156 -17.84 -6.28 -13.61
CA GLU A 156 -18.28 -6.23 -12.20
C GLU A 156 -18.22 -7.59 -11.51
N GLU A 157 -18.66 -8.67 -12.20
CA GLU A 157 -18.60 -10.03 -11.66
C GLU A 157 -17.15 -10.43 -11.39
N GLY A 158 -16.24 -10.15 -12.33
CA GLY A 158 -14.81 -10.45 -12.20
C GLY A 158 -14.16 -9.73 -11.02
N LYS A 159 -14.47 -8.44 -10.81
CA LYS A 159 -13.98 -7.66 -9.67
C LYS A 159 -14.42 -8.27 -8.33
N LEU A 160 -15.71 -8.64 -8.24
CA LEU A 160 -16.26 -9.25 -7.04
C LEU A 160 -15.69 -10.65 -6.77
N VAL A 161 -15.54 -11.47 -7.82
CA VAL A 161 -14.94 -12.82 -7.72
C VAL A 161 -13.47 -12.71 -7.29
N ALA A 162 -12.69 -11.81 -7.92
CA ALA A 162 -11.30 -11.56 -7.56
C ALA A 162 -11.16 -11.17 -6.07
N SER A 163 -12.04 -10.28 -5.58
CA SER A 163 -12.02 -9.85 -4.18
C SER A 163 -12.36 -11.01 -3.21
N LYS A 164 -13.32 -11.87 -3.57
CA LYS A 164 -13.64 -13.06 -2.77
C LYS A 164 -12.49 -14.05 -2.74
N ILE A 165 -11.82 -14.26 -3.88
CA ILE A 165 -10.63 -15.11 -3.96
C ILE A 165 -9.52 -14.52 -3.11
N ALA A 166 -9.20 -13.22 -3.26
CA ALA A 166 -8.15 -12.55 -2.49
C ALA A 166 -8.38 -12.71 -0.97
N LYS A 167 -9.62 -12.52 -0.51
CA LYS A 167 -9.96 -12.74 0.90
C LYS A 167 -9.74 -14.18 1.36
N ARG A 168 -10.21 -15.18 0.59
CA ARG A 168 -10.03 -16.59 0.95
C ARG A 168 -8.59 -17.04 0.92
N SER A 169 -7.77 -16.39 0.09
CA SER A 169 -6.34 -16.65 -0.05
C SER A 169 -5.50 -15.83 0.94
N GLU A 170 -6.13 -15.14 1.90
CA GLU A 170 -5.47 -14.33 2.93
C GLU A 170 -4.53 -13.25 2.36
N VAL A 171 -4.93 -12.64 1.23
CA VAL A 171 -4.23 -11.48 0.68
C VAL A 171 -4.43 -10.29 1.63
N ASP A 172 -3.35 -9.61 2.01
CA ASP A 172 -3.41 -8.53 2.99
C ASP A 172 -4.09 -7.28 2.45
N SER A 173 -3.82 -6.92 1.19
CA SER A 173 -4.46 -5.78 0.55
C SER A 173 -4.55 -5.91 -0.97
N VAL A 174 -5.42 -5.13 -1.58
CA VAL A 174 -5.55 -5.05 -3.04
C VAL A 174 -5.38 -3.62 -3.54
N LEU A 175 -4.84 -3.48 -4.74
CA LEU A 175 -4.74 -2.24 -5.49
C LEU A 175 -5.53 -2.42 -6.80
N PRO A 176 -6.56 -1.61 -7.07
CA PRO A 176 -7.37 -1.73 -8.30
C PRO A 176 -6.53 -1.70 -9.56
N ALA A 177 -5.60 -0.76 -9.67
CA ALA A 177 -4.60 -0.70 -10.73
C ALA A 177 -3.42 0.17 -10.30
N LEU A 178 -2.27 -0.01 -10.95
CA LEU A 178 -1.13 0.88 -10.81
C LEU A 178 -1.26 2.00 -11.88
N GLY A 179 -2.10 2.97 -11.59
CA GLY A 179 -2.44 4.08 -12.49
C GLY A 179 -3.88 4.55 -12.27
N PRO A 180 -4.33 5.58 -12.99
CA PRO A 180 -5.68 6.10 -12.89
C PRO A 180 -6.73 5.02 -13.19
N VAL A 181 -7.78 4.97 -12.38
CA VAL A 181 -8.91 4.06 -12.52
C VAL A 181 -10.19 4.90 -12.67
N PRO A 182 -11.17 4.51 -13.53
CA PRO A 182 -12.45 5.17 -13.59
C PRO A 182 -13.16 5.25 -12.23
N VAL A 183 -13.82 6.38 -11.95
CA VAL A 183 -14.50 6.62 -10.67
C VAL A 183 -15.55 5.55 -10.35
N ASP A 184 -16.28 5.06 -11.35
CA ASP A 184 -17.28 4.00 -11.18
C ASP A 184 -16.64 2.67 -10.72
N ASP A 185 -15.45 2.35 -11.25
CA ASP A 185 -14.69 1.16 -10.84
C ASP A 185 -14.26 1.25 -9.36
N GLU A 186 -13.82 2.43 -8.94
CA GLU A 186 -13.46 2.66 -7.53
C GLU A 186 -14.67 2.61 -6.61
N ALA A 187 -15.78 3.25 -6.99
CA ALA A 187 -17.03 3.21 -6.24
C ALA A 187 -17.51 1.76 -6.05
N LEU A 188 -17.40 0.93 -7.10
CA LEU A 188 -17.72 -0.49 -7.03
C LEU A 188 -16.80 -1.22 -6.05
N MET A 189 -15.49 -1.00 -6.14
CA MET A 189 -14.50 -1.61 -5.25
C MET A 189 -14.75 -1.21 -3.79
N LEU A 190 -14.96 0.07 -3.52
CA LEU A 190 -15.28 0.56 -2.18
C LEU A 190 -16.56 -0.06 -1.64
N LYS A 191 -17.62 -0.03 -2.40
CA LYS A 191 -18.95 -0.49 -1.93
C LYS A 191 -19.06 -1.99 -1.75
N LYS A 192 -18.47 -2.78 -2.67
CA LYS A 192 -18.66 -4.25 -2.71
C LYS A 192 -17.46 -5.05 -2.22
N CYS A 193 -16.25 -4.50 -2.32
CA CYS A 193 -15.01 -5.25 -2.09
C CYS A 193 -14.29 -4.86 -0.79
N VAL A 194 -14.38 -3.60 -0.31
CA VAL A 194 -13.77 -3.17 0.96
C VAL A 194 -14.11 -4.06 2.15
N PRO A 195 -15.36 -4.53 2.34
CA PRO A 195 -15.66 -5.43 3.44
C PRO A 195 -14.94 -6.79 3.35
N LEU A 196 -14.32 -7.07 2.21
CA LEU A 196 -13.65 -8.35 1.95
C LEU A 196 -12.14 -8.28 2.15
N VAL A 197 -11.49 -7.21 1.67
CA VAL A 197 -10.03 -7.00 1.70
C VAL A 197 -9.71 -5.53 1.88
N GLN A 198 -8.53 -5.22 2.41
CA GLN A 198 -8.05 -3.84 2.49
C GLN A 198 -7.76 -3.28 1.10
N LEU A 199 -8.04 -2.00 0.89
CA LEU A 199 -7.78 -1.32 -0.38
C LEU A 199 -6.66 -0.28 -0.26
N ALA A 200 -5.86 -0.21 -1.33
CA ALA A 200 -5.00 0.91 -1.64
C ALA A 200 -5.43 1.50 -2.99
N PHE A 201 -5.20 2.78 -3.21
CA PHE A 201 -5.51 3.43 -4.49
C PHE A 201 -4.30 4.14 -5.07
N TYR A 202 -4.33 4.39 -6.38
CA TYR A 202 -3.39 5.27 -7.06
C TYR A 202 -4.01 6.66 -7.20
N ARG A 203 -3.24 7.71 -6.86
CA ARG A 203 -3.64 9.13 -7.01
C ARG A 203 -2.45 9.99 -7.42
N ASP A 204 -2.73 11.03 -8.20
CA ASP A 204 -1.74 11.99 -8.68
C ASP A 204 -1.95 13.42 -8.15
N SER A 205 -2.99 13.64 -7.37
CA SER A 205 -3.36 14.93 -6.77
C SER A 205 -3.64 14.84 -5.29
N LEU A 206 -3.42 15.93 -4.56
CA LEU A 206 -3.70 16.01 -3.13
C LEU A 206 -5.17 15.75 -2.81
N ASP A 207 -6.09 16.36 -3.56
CA ASP A 207 -7.53 16.17 -3.32
C ASP A 207 -7.95 14.71 -3.54
N GLY A 208 -7.39 14.06 -4.56
CA GLY A 208 -7.60 12.64 -4.79
C GLY A 208 -7.06 11.76 -3.66
N VAL A 209 -5.89 12.09 -3.11
CA VAL A 209 -5.31 11.39 -1.95
C VAL A 209 -6.22 11.53 -0.73
N LEU A 210 -6.66 12.75 -0.41
CA LEU A 210 -7.53 13.01 0.74
C LEU A 210 -8.86 12.27 0.60
N ALA A 211 -9.50 12.36 -0.58
CA ALA A 211 -10.74 11.64 -0.84
C ALA A 211 -10.61 10.12 -0.68
N ALA A 212 -9.50 9.53 -1.12
CA ALA A 212 -9.25 8.10 -0.95
C ALA A 212 -9.10 7.72 0.53
N LEU A 213 -8.37 8.53 1.31
CA LEU A 213 -8.18 8.30 2.74
C LEU A 213 -9.48 8.47 3.54
N GLU A 214 -10.30 9.48 3.20
CA GLU A 214 -11.64 9.69 3.80
C GLU A 214 -12.58 8.51 3.55
N GLN A 215 -12.42 7.82 2.42
CA GLN A 215 -13.17 6.63 2.08
C GLN A 215 -12.64 5.34 2.74
N GLY A 216 -11.64 5.45 3.60
CA GLY A 216 -11.09 4.31 4.37
C GLY A 216 -9.99 3.53 3.63
N CYS A 217 -9.38 4.10 2.60
CA CYS A 217 -8.20 3.52 1.97
C CYS A 217 -7.04 3.45 2.97
N THR A 218 -6.33 2.33 3.00
CA THR A 218 -5.24 2.12 3.97
C THR A 218 -3.94 2.79 3.56
N SER A 219 -3.69 2.92 2.24
CA SER A 219 -2.53 3.60 1.68
C SER A 219 -2.80 4.09 0.26
N VAL A 220 -2.05 5.07 -0.18
CA VAL A 220 -2.21 5.68 -1.51
C VAL A 220 -0.88 5.66 -2.24
N SER A 221 -0.86 5.00 -3.39
CA SER A 221 0.27 5.03 -4.32
C SER A 221 0.25 6.34 -5.10
N VAL A 222 1.34 7.08 -5.06
CA VAL A 222 1.46 8.39 -5.72
C VAL A 222 2.71 8.46 -6.59
N PRO A 223 2.67 9.12 -7.76
CA PRO A 223 3.84 9.24 -8.64
C PRO A 223 4.86 10.28 -8.12
N GLN A 224 4.40 11.27 -7.35
CA GLN A 224 5.22 12.38 -6.86
C GLN A 224 4.90 12.69 -5.39
N PRO A 225 5.35 11.85 -4.45
CA PRO A 225 5.01 12.01 -3.04
C PRO A 225 5.45 13.35 -2.44
N ALA A 226 6.62 13.86 -2.83
CA ALA A 226 7.11 15.15 -2.34
C ALA A 226 6.16 16.31 -2.70
N ALA A 227 5.63 16.33 -3.92
CA ALA A 227 4.68 17.36 -4.35
C ALA A 227 3.36 17.29 -3.57
N ILE A 228 2.87 16.09 -3.31
CA ILE A 228 1.65 15.86 -2.50
C ILE A 228 1.87 16.37 -1.05
N LEU A 229 3.00 16.03 -0.44
CA LEU A 229 3.32 16.44 0.94
C LEU A 229 3.53 17.95 1.05
N GLU A 230 4.17 18.57 0.06
CA GLU A 230 4.35 20.01 0.01
C GLU A 230 3.00 20.75 -0.12
N ALA A 231 2.14 20.31 -1.04
CA ALA A 231 0.79 20.85 -1.18
C ALA A 231 -0.04 20.69 0.11
N TRP A 232 0.12 19.57 0.82
CA TRP A 232 -0.51 19.32 2.10
C TRP A 232 -0.03 20.29 3.19
N LYS A 233 1.28 20.53 3.28
CA LYS A 233 1.87 21.49 4.21
C LYS A 233 1.33 22.90 3.95
N GLN A 234 1.35 23.34 2.69
CA GLN A 234 0.83 24.66 2.30
C GLN A 234 -0.64 24.85 2.66
N ARG A 235 -1.47 23.83 2.44
CA ARG A 235 -2.90 23.86 2.76
C ARG A 235 -3.17 23.99 4.27
N ASN A 236 -2.32 23.45 5.12
CA ASN A 236 -2.47 23.46 6.59
C ASN A 236 -1.63 24.50 7.31
N THR A 237 -0.83 25.29 6.60
CA THR A 237 -0.08 26.41 7.17
C THR A 237 -1.04 27.58 7.38
N PRO A 238 -1.23 28.07 8.63
CA PRO A 238 -2.07 29.26 8.86
C PRO A 238 -1.49 30.46 8.10
N PRO A 239 -2.35 31.35 7.57
CA PRO A 239 -1.88 32.56 6.93
C PRO A 239 -1.00 33.37 7.89
N ALA A 240 0.09 33.96 7.37
CA ALA A 240 0.97 34.79 8.14
C ALA A 240 0.14 35.91 8.78
N PRO A 241 0.39 36.30 10.06
CA PRO A 241 -0.32 37.41 10.69
C PRO A 241 -0.12 38.67 9.84
N PRO A 242 -1.16 39.53 9.69
CA PRO A 242 -1.04 40.75 8.96
C PRO A 242 0.03 41.65 9.62
N SER A 243 0.94 42.14 8.79
CA SER A 243 2.02 43.06 9.17
C SER A 243 1.50 44.43 9.61
#